data_4b528562e8831d57c41d398593d17d3b
#
_entry.id   4b528562e8831d57c41d398593d17d3b
#
_cell.length_a   1.000
_cell.length_b   1.000
_cell.length_c   1.000
_cell.angle_alpha   90.00
_cell.angle_beta   90.00
_cell.angle_gamma   90.00
#
_symmetry.space_group_name_H-M   'P 1'
#
loop_
_entity.id
_entity.type
_entity.pdbx_description
1 polymer ?
#
loop_
_entity_poly.entity_id
_entity_poly.type
_entity_poly.pdbx_seq_one_letter_code
_entity_poly.pdbx_strand_id
1 'polypeptide(L)' 'SGSVDLGENVILAGDVGIADNINIGSNSFISAGTKVFKNFPENSKIGGYPARSLYDWQKIQVKLNKMLSKIRWATLKLLP' A
#
# COMPACT_ATOMS: atom_id res chain seq x y z
N SER A 1 -7.82 -20.93 3.62
CA SER A 1 -8.29 -19.76 2.91
C SER A 1 -9.68 -19.38 3.37
N GLY A 2 -9.85 -18.17 3.84
CA GLY A 2 -11.13 -17.67 4.29
C GLY A 2 -11.91 -17.02 3.17
N SER A 3 -13.01 -16.40 3.54
CA SER A 3 -13.83 -15.63 2.61
C SER A 3 -13.31 -14.22 2.47
N VAL A 4 -13.26 -13.76 1.25
CA VAL A 4 -12.99 -12.37 0.92
C VAL A 4 -14.17 -11.88 0.09
N ASP A 5 -14.80 -10.79 0.53
CA ASP A 5 -15.90 -10.20 -0.21
C ASP A 5 -15.40 -8.98 -0.98
N LEU A 6 -15.44 -9.08 -2.29
CA LEU A 6 -15.12 -7.97 -3.17
C LEU A 6 -16.41 -7.40 -3.74
N GLY A 7 -16.58 -6.10 -3.63
CA GLY A 7 -17.68 -5.43 -4.29
C GLY A 7 -17.57 -5.47 -5.81
N GLU A 8 -18.41 -4.75 -6.51
CA GLU A 8 -18.41 -4.68 -7.96
C GLU A 8 -17.25 -3.81 -8.45
N ASN A 9 -16.69 -4.15 -9.59
CA ASN A 9 -15.66 -3.35 -10.26
C ASN A 9 -14.43 -3.09 -9.39
N VAL A 10 -14.02 -4.09 -8.62
CA VAL A 10 -12.78 -4.01 -7.86
C VAL A 10 -11.63 -4.46 -8.74
N ILE A 11 -10.58 -3.66 -8.81
CA ILE A 11 -9.39 -3.97 -9.59
C ILE A 11 -8.27 -4.37 -8.65
N LEU A 12 -7.75 -5.58 -8.85
CA LEU A 12 -6.59 -6.08 -8.12
C LEU A 12 -5.42 -6.14 -9.08
N ALA A 13 -4.39 -5.36 -8.81
CA ALA A 13 -3.16 -5.46 -9.58
C ALA A 13 -2.37 -6.71 -9.16
N GLY A 14 -1.22 -6.95 -9.75
CA GLY A 14 -0.47 -8.18 -9.53
C GLY A 14 -0.01 -8.38 -8.10
N ASP A 15 0.02 -9.63 -7.65
CA ASP A 15 0.56 -10.04 -6.37
C ASP A 15 -0.11 -9.39 -5.14
N VAL A 16 -1.40 -9.16 -5.23
CA VAL A 16 -2.19 -8.65 -4.10
C VAL A 16 -2.55 -9.80 -3.18
N GLY A 17 -2.33 -9.63 -1.88
CA GLY A 17 -2.78 -10.56 -0.85
C GLY A 17 -3.87 -9.92 0.01
N ILE A 18 -4.91 -10.67 0.31
CA ILE A 18 -6.01 -10.21 1.16
C ILE A 18 -6.24 -11.23 2.26
N ALA A 19 -6.21 -10.78 3.50
CA ALA A 19 -6.44 -11.64 4.65
C ALA A 19 -7.87 -12.16 4.68
N ASP A 20 -8.11 -13.20 5.45
CA ASP A 20 -9.43 -13.82 5.57
C ASP A 20 -10.44 -12.84 6.17
N ASN A 21 -11.68 -12.96 5.73
CA ASN A 21 -12.83 -12.20 6.25
C ASN A 21 -12.72 -10.68 6.04
N ILE A 22 -12.08 -10.28 4.94
CA ILE A 22 -11.95 -8.88 4.57
C ILE A 22 -13.01 -8.51 3.53
N ASN A 23 -13.58 -7.32 3.67
CA ASN A 23 -14.53 -6.74 2.71
C ASN A 23 -13.90 -5.54 2.04
N ILE A 24 -13.89 -5.55 0.73
CA ILE A 24 -13.44 -4.42 -0.08
C ILE A 24 -14.66 -3.86 -0.83
N GLY A 25 -14.95 -2.58 -0.60
CA GLY A 25 -16.09 -1.93 -1.24
C GLY A 25 -15.93 -1.78 -2.74
N SER A 26 -17.05 -1.60 -3.43
CA SER A 26 -17.12 -1.50 -4.89
C SER A 26 -16.27 -0.36 -5.43
N ASN A 27 -15.85 -0.48 -6.68
CA ASN A 27 -15.10 0.54 -7.42
C ASN A 27 -13.76 0.90 -6.75
N SER A 28 -13.16 -0.06 -6.07
CA SER A 28 -11.87 0.14 -5.42
C SER A 28 -10.73 -0.39 -6.30
N PHE A 29 -9.56 0.19 -6.09
CA PHE A 29 -8.35 -0.23 -6.78
C PHE A 29 -7.28 -0.61 -5.74
N ILE A 30 -6.67 -1.78 -5.92
CA ILE A 30 -5.60 -2.24 -5.04
C ILE A 30 -4.33 -2.39 -5.87
N SER A 31 -3.32 -1.61 -5.53
CA SER A 31 -2.07 -1.59 -6.28
C SER A 31 -1.26 -2.87 -6.12
N ALA A 32 -0.32 -3.11 -7.03
CA ALA A 32 0.49 -4.31 -7.05
C ALA A 32 1.26 -4.50 -5.74
N GLY A 33 1.35 -5.74 -5.29
CA GLY A 33 2.12 -6.10 -4.09
C GLY A 33 1.49 -5.71 -2.77
N THR A 34 0.28 -5.17 -2.77
CA THR A 34 -0.40 -4.75 -1.55
C THR A 34 -0.85 -5.94 -0.72
N LYS A 35 -0.70 -5.86 0.59
CA LYS A 35 -1.21 -6.87 1.52
C LYS A 35 -2.27 -6.23 2.42
N VAL A 36 -3.50 -6.70 2.30
CA VAL A 36 -4.68 -6.09 2.93
C VAL A 36 -5.08 -6.88 4.16
N PHE A 37 -5.14 -6.21 5.31
CA PHE A 37 -5.48 -6.84 6.59
C PHE A 37 -6.71 -6.21 7.26
N LYS A 38 -7.34 -5.24 6.64
CA LYS A 38 -8.54 -4.59 7.16
C LYS A 38 -9.51 -4.29 6.04
N ASN A 39 -10.78 -4.03 6.39
CA ASN A 39 -11.80 -3.67 5.43
C ASN A 39 -11.55 -2.26 4.87
N PHE A 40 -11.98 -2.05 3.63
CA PHE A 40 -11.95 -0.74 2.99
C PHE A 40 -13.30 -0.43 2.37
N PRO A 41 -13.76 0.83 2.45
CA PRO A 41 -15.04 1.22 1.89
C PRO A 41 -15.01 1.32 0.37
N GLU A 42 -16.16 1.64 -0.22
CA GLU A 42 -16.27 1.89 -1.65
C GLU A 42 -15.34 2.99 -2.12
N ASN A 43 -14.93 2.92 -3.35
CA ASN A 43 -14.10 3.93 -4.01
C ASN A 43 -12.74 4.13 -3.35
N SER A 44 -12.19 3.09 -2.73
CA SER A 44 -10.87 3.16 -2.11
C SER A 44 -9.78 2.95 -3.14
N LYS A 45 -8.69 3.70 -2.97
CA LYS A 45 -7.43 3.43 -3.66
C LYS A 45 -6.43 3.00 -2.59
N ILE A 46 -5.91 1.79 -2.72
CA ILE A 46 -5.22 1.09 -1.65
C ILE A 46 -3.83 0.70 -2.09
N GLY A 47 -2.87 0.86 -1.20
CA GLY A 47 -1.49 0.44 -1.48
C GLY A 47 -0.71 0.11 -0.22
N GLY A 48 0.36 -0.64 -0.38
CA GLY A 48 1.34 -0.90 0.66
C GLY A 48 1.19 -2.21 1.41
N TYR A 49 2.08 -2.38 2.35
CA TYR A 49 2.14 -3.53 3.24
C TYR A 49 2.53 -3.02 4.64
N PRO A 50 1.63 -2.98 5.62
CA PRO A 50 0.19 -3.26 5.53
C PRO A 50 -0.55 -2.20 4.71
N ALA A 51 -1.66 -2.60 4.11
CA ALA A 51 -2.42 -1.74 3.20
C ALA A 51 -2.96 -0.51 3.92
N ARG A 52 -2.90 0.62 3.22
CA ARG A 52 -3.46 1.91 3.62
C ARG A 52 -3.91 2.64 2.38
N SER A 53 -4.43 3.85 2.51
CA SER A 53 -4.76 4.61 1.33
C SER A 53 -3.51 4.78 0.46
N LEU A 54 -3.70 4.74 -0.85
CA LEU A 54 -2.58 4.88 -1.77
C LEU A 54 -1.85 6.21 -1.58
N TYR A 55 -2.62 7.26 -1.30
CA TYR A 55 -2.06 8.58 -1.00
C TYR A 55 -1.10 8.54 0.21
N ASP A 56 -1.53 7.94 1.31
CA ASP A 56 -0.71 7.85 2.51
C ASP A 56 0.53 7.00 2.27
N TRP A 57 0.37 5.88 1.57
CA TRP A 57 1.49 5.03 1.23
C TRP A 57 2.53 5.77 0.40
N GLN A 58 2.10 6.51 -0.62
CA GLN A 58 2.99 7.30 -1.45
C GLN A 58 3.71 8.39 -0.67
N LYS A 59 3.01 9.08 0.22
CA LYS A 59 3.62 10.11 1.08
C LYS A 59 4.69 9.52 1.99
N ILE A 60 4.46 8.36 2.53
CA ILE A 60 5.45 7.67 3.36
C ILE A 60 6.69 7.34 2.54
N GLN A 61 6.52 6.84 1.31
CA GLN A 61 7.64 6.52 0.44
C GLN A 61 8.48 7.76 0.12
N VAL A 62 7.84 8.88 -0.17
CA VAL A 62 8.55 10.14 -0.41
C VAL A 62 9.36 10.57 0.81
N LYS A 63 8.77 10.50 2.00
CA LYS A 63 9.48 10.86 3.24
C LYS A 63 10.67 9.94 3.51
N LEU A 64 10.50 8.65 3.32
CA LEU A 64 11.58 7.68 3.50
C LEU A 64 12.73 7.96 2.52
N ASN A 65 12.41 8.27 1.27
CA ASN A 65 13.43 8.61 0.28
C ASN A 65 14.21 9.86 0.65
N LYS A 66 13.53 10.89 1.16
CA LYS A 66 14.18 12.12 1.62
C LYS A 66 15.12 11.85 2.79
N MET A 67 14.68 11.04 3.75
CA MET A 67 15.51 10.66 4.88
C MET A 67 16.75 9.90 4.43
N LEU A 68 16.56 8.95 3.52
CA LEU A 68 17.67 8.18 2.96
C LEU A 68 18.68 9.06 2.25
N SER A 69 18.22 10.05 1.48
CA SER A 69 19.08 11.00 0.80
C SER A 69 19.93 11.80 1.78
N LYS A 70 19.33 12.24 2.88
CA LYS A 70 20.07 12.96 3.94
C LYS A 70 21.15 12.07 4.56
N ILE A 71 20.83 10.84 4.84
CA ILE A 71 21.78 9.87 5.39
C ILE A 71 22.94 9.63 4.43
N ARG A 72 22.66 9.47 3.16
CA ARG A 72 23.68 9.27 2.12
C ARG A 72 24.63 10.46 2.04
N TRP A 73 24.09 11.68 2.07
CA TRP A 73 24.90 12.89 2.05
C TRP A 73 25.80 12.99 3.27
N ALA A 74 25.26 12.72 4.44
CA ALA A 74 26.03 12.73 5.69
C ALA A 74 27.16 11.69 5.64
N THR A 75 26.85 10.50 5.13
CA THR A 75 27.86 9.43 4.99
C THR A 75 28.96 9.82 4.01
N LEU A 76 28.59 10.40 2.87
CA LEU A 76 29.57 10.83 1.87
C LEU A 76 30.53 11.90 2.42
N LYS A 77 30.04 12.79 3.27
CA LYS A 77 30.88 13.82 3.91
C LYS A 77 31.89 13.26 4.89
N LEU A 78 31.66 12.06 5.39
CA LEU A 78 32.56 11.40 6.34
C LEU A 78 33.63 10.54 5.67
N LEU A 79 33.54 10.36 4.36
CA LEU A 79 34.55 9.59 3.62
C LEU A 79 35.82 10.42 3.42
N PRO A 80 37.01 9.79 3.56
CA PRO A 80 38.27 10.47 3.35
C PRO A 80 38.48 10.91 1.93
#